data_cb42089419d37ef0b62dba730b8a37ee
#
_entry.id   cb42089419d37ef0b62dba730b8a37ee
#
_cell.length_a   1.000
_cell.length_b   1.000
_cell.length_c   1.000
_cell.angle_alpha   90.00
_cell.angle_beta   90.00
_cell.angle_gamma   90.00
#
_symmetry.space_group_name_H-M   'P 1'
#
loop_
_entity.id
_entity.type
_entity.pdbx_description
1 polymer ?
#
loop_
_entity_poly.entity_id
_entity_poly.type
_entity_poly.pdbx_seq_one_letter_code
_entity_poly.pdbx_strand_id
1 'polypeptide(L)'
;QVKNSFSQIDVQLNRRYDLIPNLVEVAKTYMSHERQTLEAVIAARNQAQAGLKAAAADPADPALIGQLGRAEGALTGALGRLFAVAEAYPDLKANTTMMQLSEELTSTENRVA
;
A
#
# COMPACT_ATOMS: atom_id res chain seq x y z
N GLN A 1 16.07 7.13 -19.49
CA GLN A 1 14.62 7.29 -19.44
C GLN A 1 13.97 6.16 -18.65
N VAL A 2 14.25 4.92 -19.03
CA VAL A 2 13.71 3.75 -18.31
C VAL A 2 14.18 3.74 -16.87
N LYS A 3 15.44 4.05 -16.62
CA LYS A 3 15.98 4.14 -15.26
C LYS A 3 15.28 5.21 -14.44
N ASN A 4 15.02 6.37 -15.04
CA ASN A 4 14.34 7.46 -14.36
C ASN A 4 12.91 7.06 -14.00
N SER A 5 12.22 6.37 -14.90
CA SER A 5 10.85 5.90 -14.65
C SER A 5 10.82 4.92 -13.48
N PHE A 6 11.77 3.98 -13.44
CA PHE A 6 11.84 3.02 -12.35
C PHE A 6 12.15 3.73 -11.02
N SER A 7 13.06 4.71 -11.04
CA SER A 7 13.40 5.47 -9.83
C SER A 7 12.20 6.22 -9.28
N GLN A 8 11.37 6.80 -10.15
CA GLN A 8 10.16 7.48 -9.73
C GLN A 8 9.16 6.51 -9.12
N ILE A 9 9.00 5.34 -9.72
CA ILE A 9 8.12 4.29 -9.20
C ILE A 9 8.62 3.82 -7.84
N ASP A 10 9.93 3.60 -7.70
CA ASP A 10 10.55 3.18 -6.45
C ASP A 10 10.25 4.15 -5.32
N VAL A 11 10.41 5.45 -5.57
CA VAL A 11 10.13 6.49 -4.57
C VAL A 11 8.66 6.47 -4.16
N GLN A 12 7.75 6.38 -5.13
CA GLN A 12 6.32 6.37 -4.85
C GLN A 12 5.89 5.12 -4.08
N LEU A 13 6.43 3.96 -4.44
CA LEU A 13 6.10 2.72 -3.75
C LEU A 13 6.62 2.71 -2.32
N ASN A 14 7.85 3.19 -2.10
CA ASN A 14 8.40 3.29 -0.75
C ASN A 14 7.55 4.22 0.12
N ARG A 15 7.09 5.34 -0.43
CA ARG A 15 6.20 6.24 0.29
C ARG A 15 4.89 5.55 0.64
N ARG A 16 4.33 4.78 -0.28
CA ARG A 16 3.13 3.99 -0.04
C ARG A 16 3.32 3.04 1.13
N TYR A 17 4.47 2.33 1.16
CA TYR A 17 4.75 1.38 2.23
C TYR A 17 4.94 2.08 3.57
N ASP A 18 5.51 3.28 3.57
CA ASP A 18 5.70 4.05 4.80
C ASP A 18 4.39 4.56 5.37
N LEU A 19 3.41 4.86 4.52
CA LEU A 19 2.10 5.36 4.93
C LEU A 19 1.20 4.27 5.52
N ILE A 20 1.33 3.05 5.04
CA ILE A 20 0.42 1.96 5.42
C ILE A 20 0.44 1.63 6.91
N PRO A 21 1.60 1.53 7.60
CA PRO A 21 1.58 1.28 9.03
C PRO A 21 0.81 2.33 9.82
N ASN A 22 0.93 3.60 9.43
CA ASN A 22 0.19 4.68 10.08
C ASN A 22 -1.30 4.53 9.83
N LEU A 23 -1.68 4.18 8.62
CA LEU A 23 -3.08 3.95 8.26
C LEU A 23 -3.67 2.81 9.10
N VAL A 24 -2.94 1.72 9.25
CA VAL A 24 -3.39 0.56 10.03
C VAL A 24 -3.53 0.93 11.51
N GLU A 25 -2.58 1.72 12.04
CA GLU A 25 -2.66 2.15 13.44
C GLU A 25 -3.92 3.00 13.70
N VAL A 26 -4.23 3.93 12.81
CA VAL A 26 -5.43 4.74 12.93
C VAL A 26 -6.67 3.86 12.80
N ALA A 27 -6.70 2.98 11.80
CA ALA A 27 -7.84 2.09 11.58
C ALA A 27 -8.06 1.14 12.75
N LYS A 28 -6.98 0.65 13.35
CA LYS A 28 -7.04 -0.27 14.48
C LYS A 28 -7.79 0.33 15.67
N THR A 29 -7.68 1.64 15.88
CA THR A 29 -8.37 2.32 16.97
C THR A 29 -9.88 2.18 16.84
N TYR A 30 -10.42 2.20 15.63
CA TYR A 30 -11.84 2.16 15.36
C TYR A 30 -12.33 0.78 14.95
N MET A 31 -11.44 -0.05 14.37
CA MET A 31 -11.79 -1.32 13.75
C MET A 31 -11.06 -2.49 14.42
N SER A 32 -11.00 -2.49 15.75
CA SER A 32 -10.26 -3.51 16.49
C SER A 32 -10.81 -4.94 16.25
N HIS A 33 -12.07 -5.05 15.85
CA HIS A 33 -12.69 -6.35 15.53
C HIS A 33 -12.35 -6.83 14.11
N GLU A 34 -11.74 -5.98 13.29
CA GLU A 34 -11.38 -6.29 11.91
C GLU A 34 -9.92 -6.69 11.79
N ARG A 35 -9.45 -7.49 12.73
CA ARG A 35 -8.05 -7.86 12.84
C ARG A 35 -7.53 -8.53 11.57
N GLN A 36 -8.31 -9.43 10.99
CA GLN A 36 -7.88 -10.15 9.78
C GLN A 36 -7.66 -9.21 8.60
N THR A 37 -8.55 -8.23 8.43
CA THR A 37 -8.41 -7.25 7.37
C THR A 37 -7.16 -6.41 7.56
N LEU A 38 -6.90 -5.97 8.79
CA LEU A 38 -5.72 -5.15 9.09
C LEU A 38 -4.43 -5.96 8.92
N GLU A 39 -4.42 -7.20 9.38
CA GLU A 39 -3.26 -8.08 9.24
C GLU A 39 -2.97 -8.39 7.77
N ALA A 40 -4.01 -8.57 6.96
CA ALA A 40 -3.86 -8.82 5.53
C ALA A 40 -3.19 -7.65 4.83
N VAL A 41 -3.53 -6.42 5.21
CA VAL A 41 -2.90 -5.22 4.64
C VAL A 41 -1.41 -5.18 4.99
N ILE A 42 -1.06 -5.45 6.24
CA ILE A 42 0.35 -5.45 6.67
C ILE A 42 1.13 -6.56 5.96
N ALA A 43 0.56 -7.75 5.86
CA ALA A 43 1.22 -8.86 5.18
C ALA A 43 1.46 -8.55 3.70
N ALA A 44 0.47 -8.00 3.02
CA ALA A 44 0.59 -7.62 1.62
C ALA A 44 1.63 -6.51 1.44
N ARG A 45 1.65 -5.54 2.35
CA ARG A 45 2.64 -4.46 2.34
C ARG A 45 4.05 -5.02 2.46
N ASN A 46 4.27 -5.96 3.41
CA ASN A 46 5.58 -6.55 3.60
C ASN A 46 6.05 -7.32 2.38
N GLN A 47 5.16 -8.06 1.73
CA GLN A 47 5.48 -8.79 0.51
C GLN A 47 5.81 -7.83 -0.64
N ALA A 48 5.05 -6.76 -0.77
CA ALA A 48 5.30 -5.77 -1.82
C ALA A 48 6.64 -5.07 -1.60
N GLN A 49 6.96 -4.74 -0.36
CA GLN A 49 8.23 -4.10 -0.03
C GLN A 49 9.42 -5.03 -0.35
N ALA A 50 9.30 -6.32 -0.03
CA ALA A 50 10.33 -7.28 -0.36
C ALA A 50 10.49 -7.44 -1.87
N GLY A 51 9.37 -7.45 -2.60
CA GLY A 51 9.39 -7.51 -4.06
C GLY A 51 10.05 -6.29 -4.68
N LEU A 52 9.80 -5.12 -4.12
CA LEU A 52 10.44 -3.89 -4.61
C LEU A 52 11.95 -3.92 -4.38
N LYS A 53 12.39 -4.39 -3.22
CA LYS A 53 13.83 -4.50 -2.93
C LYS A 53 14.51 -5.44 -3.92
N ALA A 54 13.89 -6.59 -4.20
CA ALA A 54 14.44 -7.55 -5.16
C ALA A 54 14.49 -6.95 -6.57
N ALA A 55 13.44 -6.29 -6.99
CA ALA A 55 13.39 -5.67 -8.33
C ALA A 55 14.38 -4.51 -8.44
N ALA A 56 14.57 -3.75 -7.37
CA ALA A 56 15.53 -2.64 -7.37
C ALA A 56 16.97 -3.14 -7.47
N ALA A 57 17.24 -4.32 -6.90
CA ALA A 57 18.57 -4.93 -6.97
C ALA A 57 18.90 -5.43 -8.38
N ASP A 58 17.88 -5.83 -9.14
CA ASP A 58 18.07 -6.30 -10.52
C ASP A 58 16.88 -5.87 -11.39
N PRO A 59 16.84 -4.58 -11.77
CA PRO A 59 15.71 -4.06 -12.58
C PRO A 59 15.57 -4.69 -13.95
N ALA A 60 16.61 -5.35 -14.44
CA ALA A 60 16.59 -5.98 -15.76
C ALA A 60 15.92 -7.35 -15.76
N ASP A 61 15.67 -7.93 -14.58
CA ASP A 61 15.07 -9.26 -14.49
C ASP A 61 13.55 -9.17 -14.55
N PRO A 62 12.92 -9.65 -15.68
CA PRO A 62 11.48 -9.57 -15.79
C PRO A 62 10.72 -10.42 -14.79
N ALA A 63 11.33 -11.49 -14.26
CA ALA A 63 10.69 -12.32 -13.25
C ALA A 63 10.49 -11.54 -11.95
N LEU A 64 11.47 -10.74 -11.53
CA LEU A 64 11.39 -9.91 -10.34
C LEU A 64 10.38 -8.80 -10.50
N ILE A 65 10.35 -8.17 -11.67
CA ILE A 65 9.35 -7.13 -11.97
C ILE A 65 7.94 -7.72 -11.95
N GLY A 66 7.76 -8.93 -12.50
CA GLY A 66 6.48 -9.63 -12.47
C GLY A 66 6.02 -9.96 -11.05
N GLN A 67 6.96 -10.40 -10.19
CA GLN A 67 6.65 -10.67 -8.78
C GLN A 67 6.22 -9.40 -8.05
N LEU A 68 6.92 -8.29 -8.31
CA LEU A 68 6.55 -7.01 -7.73
C LEU A 68 5.14 -6.60 -8.16
N GLY A 69 4.82 -6.75 -9.43
CA GLY A 69 3.50 -6.42 -9.95
C GLY A 69 2.38 -7.21 -9.27
N ARG A 70 2.61 -8.51 -9.05
CA ARG A 70 1.64 -9.36 -8.36
C ARG A 70 1.49 -8.96 -6.90
N ALA A 71 2.61 -8.66 -6.22
CA ALA A 71 2.58 -8.24 -4.82
C ALA A 71 1.86 -6.89 -4.67
N GLU A 72 2.09 -5.96 -5.60
CA GLU A 72 1.40 -4.67 -5.60
C GLU A 72 -0.09 -4.84 -5.86
N GLY A 73 -0.47 -5.75 -6.74
CA GLY A 73 -1.87 -6.06 -6.99
C GLY A 73 -2.56 -6.61 -5.74
N ALA A 74 -1.88 -7.50 -5.02
CA ALA A 74 -2.39 -8.04 -3.76
C ALA A 74 -2.55 -6.93 -2.69
N LEU A 75 -1.58 -6.01 -2.62
CA LEU A 75 -1.65 -4.88 -1.69
C LEU A 75 -2.81 -3.96 -2.03
N THR A 76 -2.99 -3.64 -3.30
CA THR A 76 -4.12 -2.81 -3.75
C THR A 76 -5.44 -3.47 -3.39
N GLY A 77 -5.56 -4.79 -3.57
CA GLY A 77 -6.75 -5.53 -3.20
C GLY A 77 -7.02 -5.50 -1.69
N ALA A 78 -5.96 -5.66 -0.89
CA ALA A 78 -6.07 -5.62 0.57
C ALA A 78 -6.50 -4.24 1.06
N LEU A 79 -5.93 -3.17 0.48
CA LEU A 79 -6.31 -1.80 0.81
C LEU A 79 -7.75 -1.52 0.41
N GLY A 80 -8.17 -2.01 -0.76
CA GLY A 80 -9.56 -1.86 -1.20
C GLY A 80 -10.54 -2.50 -0.24
N ARG A 81 -10.19 -3.68 0.26
CA ARG A 81 -11.01 -4.37 1.26
C ARG A 81 -11.05 -3.57 2.58
N LEU A 82 -9.91 -3.03 3.00
CA LEU A 82 -9.87 -2.20 4.20
C LEU A 82 -10.79 -0.99 4.07
N PHE A 83 -10.73 -0.29 2.94
CA PHE A 83 -11.58 0.87 2.72
C PHE A 83 -13.06 0.50 2.63
N ALA A 84 -13.37 -0.66 2.03
CA ALA A 84 -14.75 -1.14 1.97
C ALA A 84 -15.31 -1.44 3.36
N VAL A 85 -14.49 -2.08 4.22
CA VAL A 85 -14.89 -2.35 5.61
C VAL A 85 -15.01 -1.04 6.39
N ALA A 86 -14.13 -0.08 6.13
CA ALA A 86 -14.14 1.22 6.82
C ALA A 86 -15.42 2.00 6.57
N GLU A 87 -16.15 1.71 5.49
CA GLU A 87 -17.44 2.34 5.21
C GLU A 87 -18.45 2.09 6.33
N ALA A 88 -18.30 1.00 7.07
CA ALA A 88 -19.17 0.67 8.20
C ALA A 88 -18.77 1.41 9.49
N TYR A 89 -17.69 2.20 9.46
CA TYR A 89 -17.14 2.89 10.62
C TYR A 89 -17.11 4.40 10.35
N PRO A 90 -18.22 5.11 10.55
CA PRO A 90 -18.29 6.54 10.21
C PRO A 90 -17.28 7.39 10.96
N ASP A 91 -16.97 7.05 12.21
CA ASP A 91 -15.99 7.80 13.02
C ASP A 91 -14.59 7.71 12.41
N LEU A 92 -14.24 6.54 11.87
CA LEU A 92 -12.96 6.34 11.20
C LEU A 92 -12.91 7.17 9.91
N LYS A 93 -13.98 7.15 9.12
CA LYS A 93 -14.05 7.93 7.88
C LYS A 93 -13.92 9.42 8.13
N ALA A 94 -14.42 9.90 9.28
CA ALA A 94 -14.34 11.30 9.65
C ALA A 94 -13.02 11.70 10.29
N ASN A 95 -12.15 10.71 10.59
CA ASN A 95 -10.86 10.99 11.19
C ASN A 95 -9.95 11.73 10.19
N THR A 96 -9.41 12.88 10.60
CA THR A 96 -8.59 13.72 9.74
C THR A 96 -7.34 12.99 9.25
N THR A 97 -6.67 12.28 10.16
CA THR A 97 -5.46 11.53 9.81
C THR A 97 -5.78 10.44 8.79
N MET A 98 -6.89 9.72 8.99
CA MET A 98 -7.33 8.70 8.04
C MET A 98 -7.60 9.29 6.66
N MET A 99 -8.27 10.44 6.62
CA MET A 99 -8.57 11.11 5.36
C MET A 99 -7.30 11.54 4.64
N GLN A 100 -6.34 12.10 5.36
CA GLN A 100 -5.06 12.52 4.80
C GLN A 100 -4.25 11.34 4.27
N LEU A 101 -4.18 10.25 5.03
CA LEU A 101 -3.46 9.06 4.61
C LEU A 101 -4.10 8.42 3.39
N SER A 102 -5.42 8.35 3.35
CA SER A 102 -6.14 7.81 2.20
C SER A 102 -5.90 8.63 0.94
N GLU A 103 -5.90 9.96 1.07
CA GLU A 103 -5.61 10.87 -0.03
C GLU A 103 -4.20 10.66 -0.57
N GLU A 104 -3.23 10.56 0.33
CA GLU A 104 -1.84 10.35 -0.08
C GLU A 104 -1.64 9.00 -0.76
N LEU A 105 -2.28 7.95 -0.25
CA LEU A 105 -2.21 6.63 -0.87
C LEU A 105 -2.81 6.63 -2.27
N THR A 106 -3.95 7.28 -2.44
CA THR A 106 -4.60 7.40 -3.75
C THR A 106 -3.71 8.18 -4.72
N SER A 107 -3.12 9.28 -4.27
CA SER A 107 -2.21 10.08 -5.08
C SER A 107 -0.99 9.27 -5.51
N THR A 108 -0.40 8.52 -4.58
CA THR A 108 0.75 7.67 -4.86
C THR A 108 0.41 6.59 -5.87
N GLU A 109 -0.74 5.95 -5.72
CA GLU A 109 -1.21 4.92 -6.63
C GLU A 109 -1.40 5.48 -8.05
N ASN A 110 -1.99 6.66 -8.16
CA ASN A 110 -2.20 7.30 -9.46
C ASN A 110 -0.89 7.63 -10.15
N ARG A 111 0.13 8.01 -9.40
CA ARG A 111 1.44 8.31 -9.97
C ARG A 111 2.16 7.06 -10.45
N VAL A 112 1.95 5.95 -9.78
CA VAL A 112 2.55 4.68 -10.17
C VAL A 112 1.84 4.09 -11.39
N ALA A 113 0.54 4.21 -11.42
CA ALA A 113 -0.24 3.71 -12.54
C ALA A 113 -0.01 4.53 -13.81
#